data_edc81c1daa92a8870d898ca4d597d39e
#
_entry.id   edc81c1daa92a8870d898ca4d597d39e
#
_cell.length_a   1.000
_cell.length_b   1.000
_cell.length_c   1.000
_cell.angle_alpha   90.00
_cell.angle_beta   90.00
_cell.angle_gamma   90.00
#
_symmetry.space_group_name_H-M   'P 1'
#
loop_
_entity.id
_entity.type
_entity.pdbx_description
1 polymer ?
#
loop_
_entity_poly.entity_id
_entity_poly.type
_entity_poly.pdbx_seq_one_letter_code
_entity_poly.pdbx_strand_id
1 'polypeptide(L)'
;TENSFVFGKGWSYGAEFFVNKTKGRLTGWVGYTLSWTWRQFPDLNFGEKYPAKYDRRNDLSVVAMYQLNKRWKFAGTFVYGSGNAASLPQRFYFVNGILTQEYSRINEYRLPAYHRMDLSAIYSPKKNDTRKKWYTEWVFSIYNAYSRQNPYFIYFDQEGSLNDNNLQVTAKKVSIFPIIPAVTFNFKF
;
A
#
# COMPACT_ATOMS: atom_id res chain seq x y z
N THR A 1 -29.18 -17.61 16.70
CA THR A 1 -27.83 -17.32 16.17
C THR A 1 -27.59 -17.86 14.75
N GLU A 2 -28.36 -18.84 14.28
CA GLU A 2 -28.21 -19.38 12.90
C GLU A 2 -28.74 -18.44 11.80
N ASN A 3 -29.65 -17.53 12.11
CA ASN A 3 -30.20 -16.54 11.17
C ASN A 3 -29.26 -15.34 10.87
N SER A 4 -28.02 -15.37 11.37
CA SER A 4 -27.06 -14.27 11.19
C SER A 4 -26.08 -14.50 10.03
N PHE A 5 -26.18 -15.64 9.33
CA PHE A 5 -25.31 -15.94 8.19
C PHE A 5 -25.97 -15.52 6.88
N VAL A 6 -25.23 -14.72 6.10
CA VAL A 6 -25.62 -14.33 4.75
C VAL A 6 -24.76 -15.13 3.74
N PHE A 7 -25.42 -15.88 2.90
CA PHE A 7 -24.78 -16.68 1.85
C PHE A 7 -24.67 -15.89 0.56
N GLY A 8 -23.51 -15.96 -0.10
CA GLY A 8 -23.26 -15.26 -1.35
C GLY A 8 -22.28 -16.00 -2.25
N LYS A 9 -21.98 -15.39 -3.39
CA LYS A 9 -21.00 -15.87 -4.36
C LYS A 9 -19.80 -14.94 -4.42
N GLY A 10 -18.62 -15.49 -4.72
CA GLY A 10 -17.40 -14.73 -4.94
C GLY A 10 -16.62 -15.26 -6.15
N TRP A 11 -15.95 -14.34 -6.85
CA TRP A 11 -15.09 -14.65 -7.98
C TRP A 11 -13.78 -13.91 -7.81
N SER A 12 -12.66 -14.62 -8.03
CA SER A 12 -11.34 -14.00 -8.11
C SER A 12 -10.59 -14.59 -9.30
N TYR A 13 -10.04 -13.73 -10.13
CA TYR A 13 -9.27 -14.11 -11.31
C TYR A 13 -8.25 -13.03 -11.66
N GLY A 14 -7.21 -13.41 -12.40
CA GLY A 14 -6.15 -12.46 -12.76
C GLY A 14 -5.06 -13.11 -13.59
N ALA A 15 -4.01 -12.33 -13.83
CA ALA A 15 -2.79 -12.75 -14.48
C ALA A 15 -1.58 -12.21 -13.71
N GLU A 16 -0.54 -13.03 -13.57
CA GLU A 16 0.70 -12.67 -12.88
C GLU A 16 1.87 -12.80 -13.85
N PHE A 17 2.74 -11.78 -13.86
CA PHE A 17 3.95 -11.73 -14.66
C PHE A 17 5.14 -11.57 -13.72
N PHE A 18 6.13 -12.43 -13.89
CA PHE A 18 7.34 -12.36 -13.09
C PHE A 18 8.59 -12.52 -13.95
N VAL A 19 9.49 -11.55 -13.82
CA VAL A 19 10.78 -11.57 -14.51
C VAL A 19 11.89 -11.40 -13.49
N ASN A 20 12.87 -12.30 -13.49
CA ASN A 20 13.99 -12.30 -12.58
C ASN A 20 15.31 -12.37 -13.31
N LYS A 21 16.21 -11.42 -13.00
CA LYS A 21 17.57 -11.38 -13.50
C LYS A 21 18.57 -11.62 -12.37
N THR A 22 19.26 -12.76 -12.39
CA THR A 22 20.14 -13.19 -11.30
C THR A 22 21.62 -12.99 -11.57
N LYS A 23 22.04 -12.64 -12.81
CA LYS A 23 23.46 -12.55 -13.21
C LYS A 23 23.82 -11.16 -13.70
N GLY A 24 25.10 -10.80 -13.50
CA GLY A 24 25.68 -9.54 -13.94
C GLY A 24 25.75 -8.50 -12.83
N ARG A 25 26.16 -7.27 -13.18
CA ARG A 25 26.24 -6.15 -12.22
C ARG A 25 24.90 -5.63 -11.77
N LEU A 26 23.89 -5.71 -12.64
CA LEU A 26 22.51 -5.39 -12.35
C LEU A 26 21.74 -6.70 -12.22
N THR A 27 21.16 -6.92 -11.05
CA THR A 27 20.30 -8.07 -10.73
C THR A 27 19.00 -7.56 -10.10
N GLY A 28 17.96 -8.38 -10.06
CA GLY A 28 16.69 -7.99 -9.47
C GLY A 28 15.52 -8.67 -10.15
N TRP A 29 14.32 -8.24 -9.81
CA TRP A 29 13.12 -8.82 -10.37
C TRP A 29 12.00 -7.77 -10.50
N VAL A 30 11.06 -8.07 -11.36
CA VAL A 30 9.81 -7.35 -11.57
C VAL A 30 8.67 -8.34 -11.47
N GLY A 31 7.73 -8.07 -10.59
CA GLY A 31 6.48 -8.80 -10.46
C GLY A 31 5.31 -7.87 -10.73
N TYR A 32 4.39 -8.28 -11.58
CA TYR A 32 3.17 -7.54 -11.87
C TYR A 32 1.97 -8.47 -11.81
N THR A 33 0.94 -8.06 -11.07
CA THR A 33 -0.34 -8.76 -10.94
C THR A 33 -1.46 -7.87 -11.42
N LEU A 34 -2.27 -8.39 -12.33
CA LEU A 34 -3.55 -7.83 -12.75
C LEU A 34 -4.65 -8.73 -12.23
N SER A 35 -5.52 -8.26 -11.33
CA SER A 35 -6.52 -9.10 -10.68
C SER A 35 -7.87 -8.43 -10.48
N TRP A 36 -8.89 -9.25 -10.35
CA TRP A 36 -10.26 -8.85 -10.04
C TRP A 36 -10.82 -9.77 -8.96
N THR A 37 -11.42 -9.17 -7.93
CA THR A 37 -12.11 -9.91 -6.88
C THR A 37 -13.48 -9.30 -6.64
N TRP A 38 -14.52 -10.10 -6.87
CA TRP A 38 -15.91 -9.70 -6.82
C TRP A 38 -16.68 -10.50 -5.80
N ARG A 39 -17.75 -9.89 -5.28
CA ARG A 39 -18.72 -10.54 -4.40
C ARG A 39 -20.13 -10.19 -4.82
N GLN A 40 -21.07 -11.09 -4.52
CA GLN A 40 -22.49 -10.90 -4.73
C GLN A 40 -23.27 -11.64 -3.64
N PHE A 41 -24.16 -10.91 -2.97
CA PHE A 41 -25.04 -11.44 -1.94
C PHE A 41 -26.46 -10.97 -2.24
N PRO A 42 -27.51 -11.82 -2.11
CA PRO A 42 -28.89 -11.42 -2.39
C PRO A 42 -29.36 -10.22 -1.58
N ASP A 43 -29.01 -10.19 -0.29
CA ASP A 43 -29.48 -9.19 0.67
C ASP A 43 -28.57 -7.99 0.84
N LEU A 44 -27.47 -7.93 0.09
CA LEU A 44 -26.49 -6.84 0.14
C LEU A 44 -26.35 -6.18 -1.23
N ASN A 45 -26.16 -4.86 -1.25
CA ASN A 45 -25.93 -4.08 -2.45
C ASN A 45 -27.02 -4.29 -3.52
N PHE A 46 -28.26 -4.42 -3.11
CA PHE A 46 -29.44 -4.69 -3.97
C PHE A 46 -29.33 -5.99 -4.79
N GLY A 47 -28.56 -6.99 -4.30
CA GLY A 47 -28.27 -8.20 -5.03
C GLY A 47 -27.27 -8.04 -6.19
N GLU A 48 -26.72 -6.83 -6.38
CA GLU A 48 -25.75 -6.56 -7.44
C GLU A 48 -24.34 -6.98 -7.05
N LYS A 49 -23.54 -7.29 -8.06
CA LYS A 49 -22.12 -7.62 -7.93
C LYS A 49 -21.31 -6.37 -7.55
N TYR A 50 -20.42 -6.50 -6.56
CA TYR A 50 -19.55 -5.42 -6.12
C TYR A 50 -18.10 -5.90 -5.89
N PRO A 51 -17.08 -5.00 -5.96
CA PRO A 51 -15.70 -5.36 -5.69
C PRO A 51 -15.50 -5.77 -4.22
N ALA A 52 -14.68 -6.76 -3.96
CA ALA A 52 -14.25 -7.04 -2.59
C ALA A 52 -13.41 -5.87 -2.02
N LYS A 53 -13.41 -5.69 -0.71
CA LYS A 53 -12.65 -4.62 -0.03
C LYS A 53 -11.17 -4.56 -0.43
N TYR A 54 -10.56 -5.73 -0.64
CA TYR A 54 -9.15 -5.85 -1.02
C TYR A 54 -8.95 -6.10 -2.53
N ASP A 55 -9.97 -5.81 -3.35
CA ASP A 55 -9.83 -5.86 -4.80
C ASP A 55 -8.84 -4.78 -5.25
N ARG A 56 -7.62 -5.23 -5.54
CA ARG A 56 -6.55 -4.39 -6.08
C ARG A 56 -6.32 -4.77 -7.53
N ARG A 57 -6.64 -3.85 -8.45
CA ARG A 57 -6.61 -4.13 -9.88
C ARG A 57 -5.20 -4.35 -10.42
N ASN A 58 -4.27 -3.50 -10.00
CA ASN A 58 -2.88 -3.55 -10.45
C ASN A 58 -1.98 -3.57 -9.23
N ASP A 59 -1.03 -4.48 -9.18
CA ASP A 59 0.03 -4.54 -8.19
C ASP A 59 1.36 -4.74 -8.91
N LEU A 60 2.31 -3.83 -8.72
CA LEU A 60 3.65 -3.88 -9.31
C LEU A 60 4.69 -3.80 -8.21
N SER A 61 5.62 -4.72 -8.24
CA SER A 61 6.79 -4.72 -7.37
C SER A 61 8.06 -4.85 -8.20
N VAL A 62 9.02 -3.96 -7.97
CA VAL A 62 10.32 -3.95 -8.65
C VAL A 62 11.41 -3.92 -7.60
N VAL A 63 12.34 -4.84 -7.69
CA VAL A 63 13.57 -4.84 -6.90
C VAL A 63 14.76 -4.82 -7.85
N ALA A 64 15.67 -3.88 -7.65
CA ALA A 64 16.88 -3.77 -8.43
C ALA A 64 18.09 -3.63 -7.50
N MET A 65 19.16 -4.35 -7.82
CA MET A 65 20.45 -4.27 -7.14
C MET A 65 21.54 -4.05 -8.16
N TYR A 66 22.38 -3.04 -7.93
CA TYR A 66 23.49 -2.70 -8.81
C TYR A 66 24.82 -2.77 -8.06
N GLN A 67 25.70 -3.67 -8.49
CA GLN A 67 27.06 -3.78 -7.97
C GLN A 67 27.97 -2.80 -8.72
N LEU A 68 28.18 -1.61 -8.14
CA LEU A 68 29.02 -0.58 -8.74
C LEU A 68 30.50 -1.05 -8.83
N ASN A 69 31.02 -1.55 -7.70
CA ASN A 69 32.36 -2.07 -7.58
C ASN A 69 32.44 -3.09 -6.42
N LYS A 70 33.66 -3.54 -6.07
CA LYS A 70 33.88 -4.52 -5.00
C LYS A 70 33.41 -4.06 -3.60
N ARG A 71 33.25 -2.73 -3.39
CA ARG A 71 32.93 -2.14 -2.08
C ARG A 71 31.51 -1.59 -2.03
N TRP A 72 30.97 -1.10 -3.13
CA TRP A 72 29.68 -0.42 -3.19
C TRP A 72 28.63 -1.22 -3.96
N LYS A 73 27.49 -1.39 -3.34
CA LYS A 73 26.26 -1.92 -3.94
C LYS A 73 25.12 -0.94 -3.66
N PHE A 74 24.31 -0.69 -4.66
CA PHE A 74 23.05 0.05 -4.53
C PHE A 74 21.89 -0.92 -4.67
N ALA A 75 20.82 -0.67 -3.93
CA ALA A 75 19.58 -1.40 -4.09
C ALA A 75 18.41 -0.42 -4.05
N GLY A 76 17.36 -0.76 -4.80
CA GLY A 76 16.12 -0.01 -4.81
C GLY A 76 14.94 -0.96 -4.88
N THR A 77 13.89 -0.59 -4.18
CA THR A 77 12.60 -1.27 -4.24
C THR A 77 11.54 -0.26 -4.61
N PHE A 78 10.74 -0.57 -5.61
CA PHE A 78 9.55 0.22 -5.96
C PHE A 78 8.32 -0.67 -5.87
N VAL A 79 7.30 -0.17 -5.20
CA VAL A 79 5.99 -0.82 -5.11
C VAL A 79 4.91 0.14 -5.58
N TYR A 80 3.96 -0.39 -6.32
CA TYR A 80 2.77 0.32 -6.75
C TYR A 80 1.56 -0.61 -6.60
N GLY A 81 0.47 -0.10 -6.05
CA GLY A 81 -0.80 -0.80 -6.00
C GLY A 81 -1.95 0.16 -6.29
N SER A 82 -2.83 -0.20 -7.20
CA SER A 82 -4.07 0.55 -7.38
C SER A 82 -4.88 0.55 -6.08
N GLY A 83 -5.63 1.61 -5.84
CA GLY A 83 -6.39 1.78 -4.61
C GLY A 83 -7.38 0.64 -4.37
N ASN A 84 -7.51 0.23 -3.12
CA ASN A 84 -8.51 -0.73 -2.69
C ASN A 84 -9.92 -0.15 -2.82
N ALA A 85 -10.91 -1.02 -2.97
CA ALA A 85 -12.30 -0.65 -2.94
C ALA A 85 -12.74 -0.28 -1.51
N ALA A 86 -13.55 0.75 -1.37
CA ALA A 86 -14.04 1.24 -0.09
C ALA A 86 -15.49 1.71 -0.20
N SER A 87 -16.24 1.54 0.88
CA SER A 87 -17.55 2.16 1.05
C SER A 87 -17.37 3.50 1.74
N LEU A 88 -17.73 4.58 1.05
CA LEU A 88 -17.74 5.92 1.64
C LEU A 88 -19.18 6.42 1.71
N PRO A 89 -19.56 7.17 2.76
CA PRO A 89 -20.87 7.80 2.83
C PRO A 89 -21.00 8.83 1.70
N GLN A 90 -22.14 8.85 1.05
CA GLN A 90 -22.47 9.81 -0.02
C GLN A 90 -23.20 11.03 0.51
N ARG A 91 -23.96 10.86 1.58
CA ARG A 91 -24.74 11.93 2.20
C ARG A 91 -24.65 11.85 3.72
N PHE A 92 -24.80 13.01 4.31
CA PHE A 92 -24.93 13.18 5.75
C PHE A 92 -26.24 13.91 6.03
N TYR A 93 -27.05 13.41 6.95
CA TYR A 93 -28.29 14.03 7.37
C TYR A 93 -28.55 13.77 8.85
N PHE A 94 -29.43 14.55 9.44
CA PHE A 94 -29.77 14.42 10.85
C PHE A 94 -31.06 13.64 11.05
N VAL A 95 -31.01 12.66 11.96
CA VAL A 95 -32.16 11.94 12.46
C VAL A 95 -32.22 12.16 13.96
N ASN A 96 -33.24 12.82 14.44
CA ASN A 96 -33.41 13.15 15.87
C ASN A 96 -32.17 13.84 16.51
N GLY A 97 -31.52 14.73 15.76
CA GLY A 97 -30.31 15.44 16.22
C GLY A 97 -29.01 14.64 16.11
N ILE A 98 -29.05 13.39 15.64
CA ILE A 98 -27.86 12.54 15.43
C ILE A 98 -27.46 12.59 13.96
N LEU A 99 -26.19 12.91 13.70
CA LEU A 99 -25.64 12.87 12.33
C LEU A 99 -25.57 11.42 11.84
N THR A 100 -26.34 11.15 10.80
CA THR A 100 -26.46 9.83 10.18
C THR A 100 -25.76 9.84 8.82
N GLN A 101 -25.09 8.73 8.51
CA GLN A 101 -24.38 8.55 7.24
C GLN A 101 -25.18 7.65 6.30
N GLU A 102 -25.35 8.08 5.06
CA GLU A 102 -25.99 7.30 4.01
C GLU A 102 -24.96 6.75 3.05
N TYR A 103 -24.95 5.44 2.85
CA TYR A 103 -24.10 4.73 1.90
C TYR A 103 -24.95 4.26 0.72
N SER A 104 -24.50 4.53 -0.53
CA SER A 104 -25.26 4.08 -1.71
C SER A 104 -24.98 2.62 -2.03
N ARG A 105 -23.72 2.28 -2.20
CA ARG A 105 -23.26 0.97 -2.62
C ARG A 105 -22.02 0.50 -1.84
N ILE A 106 -21.90 -0.80 -1.70
CA ILE A 106 -20.74 -1.40 -1.03
C ILE A 106 -19.52 -1.33 -1.94
N ASN A 107 -18.40 -0.80 -1.42
CA ASN A 107 -17.10 -0.77 -2.09
C ASN A 107 -17.09 -0.10 -3.48
N GLU A 108 -17.96 0.88 -3.70
CA GLU A 108 -18.08 1.61 -4.97
C GLU A 108 -16.90 2.57 -5.20
N TYR A 109 -16.34 3.11 -4.13
CA TYR A 109 -15.25 4.08 -4.22
C TYR A 109 -13.89 3.37 -4.31
N ARG A 110 -12.96 3.96 -5.07
CA ARG A 110 -11.56 3.52 -5.11
C ARG A 110 -10.67 4.50 -4.38
N LEU A 111 -9.95 4.00 -3.39
CA LEU A 111 -8.93 4.77 -2.69
C LEU A 111 -7.82 5.21 -3.68
N PRO A 112 -7.11 6.31 -3.41
CA PRO A 112 -5.94 6.68 -4.20
C PRO A 112 -4.90 5.56 -4.23
N ALA A 113 -4.18 5.47 -5.34
CA ALA A 113 -3.13 4.46 -5.50
C ALA A 113 -2.02 4.62 -4.45
N TYR A 114 -1.55 3.50 -3.95
CA TYR A 114 -0.37 3.40 -3.11
C TYR A 114 0.88 3.24 -3.97
N HIS A 115 1.92 4.03 -3.75
CA HIS A 115 3.24 3.75 -4.33
C HIS A 115 4.36 4.29 -3.43
N ARG A 116 5.49 3.59 -3.44
CA ARG A 116 6.64 3.93 -2.63
C ARG A 116 7.93 3.45 -3.30
N MET A 117 8.98 4.21 -3.12
CA MET A 117 10.33 3.81 -3.50
C MET A 117 11.26 3.89 -2.29
N ASP A 118 11.96 2.80 -2.05
CA ASP A 118 12.98 2.70 -1.01
C ASP A 118 14.35 2.53 -1.70
N LEU A 119 15.35 3.22 -1.22
CA LEU A 119 16.70 3.18 -1.76
C LEU A 119 17.70 2.81 -0.68
N SER A 120 18.76 2.11 -1.05
CA SER A 120 19.87 1.82 -0.15
C SER A 120 21.22 1.82 -0.86
N ALA A 121 22.24 2.26 -0.13
CA ALA A 121 23.64 2.17 -0.51
C ALA A 121 24.39 1.34 0.53
N ILE A 122 25.03 0.28 0.09
CA ILE A 122 25.73 -0.68 0.92
C ILE A 122 27.23 -0.52 0.68
N TYR A 123 27.97 -0.21 1.75
CA TYR A 123 29.41 -0.05 1.72
C TYR A 123 30.10 -1.15 2.50
N SER A 124 30.90 -1.97 1.83
CA SER A 124 31.65 -3.10 2.40
C SER A 124 33.15 -2.86 2.22
N PRO A 125 33.86 -2.24 3.19
CA PRO A 125 35.26 -1.79 3.00
C PRO A 125 36.23 -2.94 2.77
N LYS A 126 35.92 -4.16 3.21
CA LYS A 126 36.86 -5.29 3.26
C LYS A 126 36.32 -6.61 2.67
N LYS A 127 35.37 -6.55 1.77
CA LYS A 127 34.66 -7.72 1.23
C LYS A 127 35.56 -8.80 0.60
N ASN A 128 36.80 -8.48 0.25
CA ASN A 128 37.73 -9.40 -0.44
C ASN A 128 39.06 -9.63 0.31
N ASP A 129 39.18 -9.27 1.58
CA ASP A 129 40.39 -9.58 2.33
C ASP A 129 40.22 -10.91 3.07
N THR A 130 40.55 -12.00 2.39
CA THR A 130 40.46 -13.39 2.91
C THR A 130 41.35 -13.64 4.14
N ARG A 131 42.26 -12.71 4.48
CA ARG A 131 43.14 -12.81 5.66
C ARG A 131 42.50 -12.32 6.94
N LYS A 132 41.33 -11.65 6.85
CA LYS A 132 40.63 -11.09 8.04
C LYS A 132 39.42 -11.96 8.44
N LYS A 133 39.43 -12.38 9.71
CA LYS A 133 38.34 -13.17 10.32
C LYS A 133 37.05 -12.35 10.52
N TRP A 134 37.08 -11.04 10.38
CA TRP A 134 35.95 -10.16 10.63
C TRP A 134 35.57 -9.35 9.39
N TYR A 135 34.28 -9.10 9.25
CA TYR A 135 33.65 -8.40 8.15
C TYR A 135 32.76 -7.28 8.68
N THR A 136 32.81 -6.13 8.06
CA THR A 136 31.95 -4.98 8.40
C THR A 136 31.23 -4.46 7.18
N GLU A 137 30.04 -3.97 7.36
CA GLU A 137 29.21 -3.39 6.31
C GLU A 137 28.39 -2.23 6.87
N TRP A 138 28.36 -1.14 6.14
CA TRP A 138 27.49 0.00 6.39
C TRP A 138 26.37 0.00 5.38
N VAL A 139 25.13 0.14 5.86
CA VAL A 139 23.94 0.27 5.02
C VAL A 139 23.30 1.60 5.30
N PHE A 140 23.29 2.45 4.28
CA PHE A 140 22.54 3.71 4.29
C PHE A 140 21.27 3.48 3.52
N SER A 141 20.12 3.72 4.14
CA SER A 141 18.82 3.47 3.54
C SER A 141 17.89 4.65 3.69
N ILE A 142 17.00 4.79 2.73
CA ILE A 142 15.95 5.80 2.73
C ILE A 142 14.64 5.07 2.40
N TYR A 143 13.74 5.02 3.37
CA TYR A 143 12.38 4.57 3.17
C TYR A 143 11.55 5.72 2.60
N ASN A 144 10.68 5.42 1.63
CA ASN A 144 9.81 6.40 0.98
C ASN A 144 10.58 7.61 0.43
N ALA A 145 11.56 7.34 -0.45
CA ALA A 145 12.59 8.30 -0.90
C ALA A 145 12.03 9.62 -1.50
N TYR A 146 10.82 9.63 -2.01
CA TYR A 146 10.14 10.85 -2.49
C TYR A 146 9.00 11.34 -1.58
N SER A 147 8.97 10.87 -0.32
CA SER A 147 8.01 11.33 0.71
C SER A 147 6.54 11.27 0.29
N ARG A 148 6.13 10.21 -0.43
CA ARG A 148 4.74 10.02 -0.85
C ARG A 148 3.84 9.87 0.37
N GLN A 149 2.84 10.71 0.47
CA GLN A 149 1.79 10.59 1.49
C GLN A 149 0.75 9.55 1.04
N ASN A 150 1.08 8.28 1.24
CA ASN A 150 0.19 7.18 0.92
C ASN A 150 -1.02 7.16 1.86
N PRO A 151 -2.23 6.97 1.34
CA PRO A 151 -3.43 6.89 2.19
C PRO A 151 -3.40 5.61 3.02
N TYR A 152 -3.47 5.77 4.34
CA TYR A 152 -3.65 4.66 5.27
C TYR A 152 -5.14 4.40 5.51
N PHE A 153 -5.89 5.46 5.85
CA PHE A 153 -7.35 5.46 5.90
C PHE A 153 -7.91 6.86 5.63
N ILE A 154 -9.20 6.92 5.32
CA ILE A 154 -9.98 8.14 5.19
C ILE A 154 -10.98 8.17 6.33
N TYR A 155 -11.11 9.30 7.01
CA TYR A 155 -12.17 9.56 7.98
C TYR A 155 -12.88 10.87 7.64
N PHE A 156 -14.08 11.02 8.20
CA PHE A 156 -14.87 12.22 8.03
C PHE A 156 -14.82 13.02 9.32
N ASP A 157 -14.34 14.25 9.22
CA ASP A 157 -14.25 15.20 10.29
C ASP A 157 -15.40 16.21 10.21
N GLN A 158 -15.94 16.62 11.35
CA GLN A 158 -17.03 17.55 11.45
C GLN A 158 -16.48 18.85 12.03
N GLU A 159 -16.58 19.95 11.26
CA GLU A 159 -16.17 21.28 11.69
C GLU A 159 -17.39 22.21 11.68
N GLY A 160 -17.50 23.09 12.70
CA GLY A 160 -18.60 24.02 12.85
C GLY A 160 -19.73 23.49 13.74
N SER A 161 -20.86 24.19 13.71
CA SER A 161 -22.04 23.93 14.54
C SER A 161 -23.31 24.04 13.72
N LEU A 162 -24.30 23.22 14.05
CA LEU A 162 -25.67 23.34 13.50
C LEU A 162 -26.34 24.65 13.89
N ASN A 163 -26.11 25.11 15.12
CA ASN A 163 -26.72 26.33 15.64
C ASN A 163 -26.26 27.57 14.87
N ASP A 164 -25.03 27.54 14.38
CA ASP A 164 -24.42 28.63 13.59
C ASP A 164 -24.61 28.43 12.08
N ASN A 165 -25.34 27.40 11.67
CA ASN A 165 -25.60 27.03 10.27
C ASN A 165 -24.31 26.92 9.40
N ASN A 166 -23.18 26.50 10.04
CA ASN A 166 -21.87 26.41 9.41
C ASN A 166 -21.24 25.02 9.50
N LEU A 167 -22.02 23.98 9.83
CA LEU A 167 -21.53 22.61 9.91
C LEU A 167 -21.02 22.12 8.54
N GLN A 168 -19.76 21.71 8.49
CA GLN A 168 -19.14 21.11 7.32
C GLN A 168 -18.62 19.72 7.68
N VAL A 169 -18.81 18.76 6.76
CA VAL A 169 -18.25 17.41 6.88
C VAL A 169 -17.19 17.26 5.81
N THR A 170 -15.94 17.11 6.23
CA THR A 170 -14.78 17.05 5.34
C THR A 170 -14.10 15.69 5.41
N ALA A 171 -13.83 15.08 4.25
CA ALA A 171 -13.06 13.85 4.16
C ALA A 171 -11.57 14.15 4.35
N LYS A 172 -10.98 13.61 5.42
CA LYS A 172 -9.55 13.75 5.73
C LYS A 172 -8.81 12.44 5.50
N LYS A 173 -7.66 12.53 4.85
CA LYS A 173 -6.77 11.39 4.56
C LYS A 173 -5.64 11.36 5.58
N VAL A 174 -5.44 10.20 6.23
CA VAL A 174 -4.29 9.96 7.09
C VAL A 174 -3.18 9.25 6.31
N SER A 175 -1.95 9.76 6.45
CA SER A 175 -0.71 9.16 5.95
C SER A 175 0.27 9.01 7.11
N ILE A 176 0.96 7.85 7.21
CA ILE A 176 1.72 7.53 8.42
C ILE A 176 3.22 7.74 8.23
N PHE A 177 3.79 7.26 7.13
CA PHE A 177 5.24 7.19 6.96
C PHE A 177 5.75 8.15 5.88
N PRO A 178 6.33 9.31 6.28
CA PRO A 178 7.06 10.19 5.36
C PRO A 178 8.40 9.56 4.95
N ILE A 179 9.31 10.34 4.42
CA ILE A 179 10.70 9.93 4.21
C ILE A 179 11.37 9.60 5.55
N ILE A 180 12.00 8.42 5.64
CA ILE A 180 12.70 7.97 6.84
C ILE A 180 14.11 7.50 6.42
N PRO A 181 15.16 8.27 6.73
CA PRO A 181 16.54 7.81 6.58
C PRO A 181 16.92 6.86 7.72
N ALA A 182 17.76 5.88 7.43
CA ALA A 182 18.32 4.99 8.43
C ALA A 182 19.76 4.59 8.07
N VAL A 183 20.57 4.34 9.10
CA VAL A 183 21.94 3.84 8.98
C VAL A 183 22.07 2.57 9.80
N THR A 184 22.54 1.50 9.18
CA THR A 184 22.79 0.22 9.85
C THR A 184 24.25 -0.15 9.72
N PHE A 185 24.82 -0.57 10.82
CA PHE A 185 26.17 -1.14 10.86
C PHE A 185 26.09 -2.63 11.14
N ASN A 186 26.55 -3.45 10.19
CA ASN A 186 26.63 -4.90 10.30
C ASN A 186 28.07 -5.30 10.61
N PHE A 187 28.21 -6.15 11.59
CA PHE A 187 29.49 -6.69 12.04
C PHE A 187 29.39 -8.22 12.17
N LYS A 188 30.37 -8.91 11.56
CA LYS A 188 30.49 -10.36 11.64
C LYS A 188 31.94 -10.73 11.91
N PHE A 189 32.18 -11.64 12.84
CA PHE A 189 33.47 -12.21 13.27
C PHE A 189 33.47 -13.72 13.08
#